data_a720d58c2e2430563890621910bbab73
#
_entry.id   a720d58c2e2430563890621910bbab73
#
_cell.length_a   1.000
_cell.length_b   1.000
_cell.length_c   1.000
_cell.angle_alpha   90.00
_cell.angle_beta   90.00
_cell.angle_gamma   90.00
#
_symmetry.space_group_name_H-M   'P 1'
#
loop_
_entity.id
_entity.type
_entity.pdbx_description
1 polymer ?
#
loop_
_entity_poly.entity_id
_entity_poly.type
_entity_poly.pdbx_seq_one_letter_code
_entity_poly.pdbx_strand_id
1 'polypeptide(L)'
;MKQITDKIKLPYILLVGILYYILCYLAPITLSDDLLYKFIWPSDNETYITPISTVKDVFFSQYIHYQVLNGRSIIHFIVQLFDGILGKEWCNIISSILMVCLVFMTSNFITEKKNSILSYTLITTMLFILIPGFHNEFLLFVGVLNYLWVITTTLFFIILLDKNKYKQINKKIFALSSLSIFVGGLHEGFSVPILLTLITYCCFHRKTIFKSTILYCTIFYGIGTCLCVLSPGLAHRVAQDEGFSQMIVHKLFFGCINLLHLRITYLMMVLSLIVYIKKKIIWQEHFNRYKYFYLCWMFSFIPVFGSGSTESRVVFFTEFVAMIITIDLILKLCNKKVGSIVCLGCNIIMLIIYIIVFHYSLINYKNNQYIVQQLKNPKVFIIEVPQIKPINNVLLEYIFDNYIREPIKFGPFENAQGFVQSNAHVKCMKILYGKNKLYFIPKDITELINNKSLHINNYVYNKNKEMFIIRIKYDCIPQSVKLILNKEDVNTLPFYKRMLAYKEDTYDIEQGYFDTLVVNHQKYVIACCPTRNISRRIKEITIK
;
A
#
# COMPACT_ATOMS: atom_id res chain seq x y z
N MET A 1 20.43 26.46 26.00
CA MET A 1 19.74 26.01 24.78
C MET A 1 20.11 24.57 24.37
N LYS A 2 21.38 24.16 24.29
CA LYS A 2 21.78 22.78 23.92
C LYS A 2 21.22 21.71 24.86
N GLN A 3 21.22 21.92 26.16
CA GLN A 3 20.64 20.99 27.15
C GLN A 3 19.10 20.84 27.03
N ILE A 4 18.39 21.92 26.67
CA ILE A 4 16.92 21.87 26.49
C ILE A 4 16.56 21.09 25.22
N THR A 5 17.31 21.30 24.13
CA THR A 5 17.07 20.56 22.87
C THR A 5 17.33 19.07 23.00
N ASP A 6 18.30 18.65 23.82
CA ASP A 6 18.57 17.22 24.04
C ASP A 6 17.49 16.54 24.88
N LYS A 7 16.87 17.25 25.83
CA LYS A 7 15.76 16.74 26.65
C LYS A 7 14.46 16.54 25.85
N ILE A 8 14.24 17.28 24.77
CA ILE A 8 12.99 17.22 23.96
C ILE A 8 13.06 16.12 22.88
N LYS A 9 14.25 15.62 22.52
CA LYS A 9 14.40 14.63 21.43
C LYS A 9 13.65 13.34 21.68
N LEU A 10 13.80 12.73 22.86
CA LEU A 10 13.13 11.48 23.19
C LEU A 10 11.61 11.65 23.29
N PRO A 11 11.07 12.65 23.99
CA PRO A 11 9.63 12.91 23.98
C PRO A 11 9.05 13.11 22.58
N TYR A 12 9.78 13.81 21.69
CA TYR A 12 9.33 14.02 20.31
C TYR A 12 9.14 12.70 19.55
N ILE A 13 10.14 11.81 19.58
CA ILE A 13 10.06 10.53 18.87
C ILE A 13 8.97 9.62 19.48
N LEU A 14 8.85 9.61 20.80
CA LEU A 14 7.80 8.86 21.49
C LEU A 14 6.41 9.37 21.10
N LEU A 15 6.24 10.70 20.99
CA LEU A 15 5.00 11.29 20.51
C LEU A 15 4.66 10.83 19.09
N VAL A 16 5.64 10.80 18.19
CA VAL A 16 5.44 10.26 16.83
C VAL A 16 4.95 8.81 16.88
N GLY A 17 5.54 7.97 17.73
CA GLY A 17 5.11 6.58 17.93
C GLY A 17 3.68 6.47 18.46
N ILE A 18 3.31 7.29 19.45
CA ILE A 18 1.96 7.30 20.02
C ILE A 18 0.93 7.74 18.97
N LEU A 19 1.20 8.84 18.25
CA LEU A 19 0.29 9.34 17.22
C LEU A 19 0.12 8.32 16.08
N TYR A 20 1.19 7.65 15.69
CA TYR A 20 1.14 6.57 14.72
C TYR A 20 0.34 5.36 15.22
N TYR A 21 0.55 4.93 16.49
CA TYR A 21 -0.24 3.87 17.12
C TYR A 21 -1.74 4.16 17.05
N ILE A 22 -2.14 5.40 17.35
CA ILE A 22 -3.55 5.82 17.32
C ILE A 22 -4.12 5.63 15.90
N LEU A 23 -3.39 6.03 14.85
CA LEU A 23 -3.84 5.83 13.47
C LEU A 23 -3.96 4.34 13.10
N CYS A 24 -2.97 3.51 13.48
CA CYS A 24 -3.02 2.06 13.27
C CYS A 24 -4.19 1.41 14.02
N TYR A 25 -4.48 1.86 15.24
CA TYR A 25 -5.62 1.38 16.03
C TYR A 25 -6.95 1.68 15.34
N LEU A 26 -7.10 2.87 14.76
CA LEU A 26 -8.30 3.30 14.06
C LEU A 26 -8.46 2.66 12.67
N ALA A 27 -7.39 2.15 12.05
CA ALA A 27 -7.47 1.49 10.76
C ALA A 27 -8.20 0.13 10.88
N PRO A 28 -9.19 -0.17 10.04
CA PRO A 28 -9.90 -1.44 10.10
C PRO A 28 -9.07 -2.59 9.53
N ILE A 29 -9.35 -3.83 9.98
CA ILE A 29 -8.70 -5.07 9.51
C ILE A 29 -9.64 -5.93 8.65
N THR A 30 -10.86 -5.47 8.44
CA THR A 30 -11.91 -6.26 7.78
C THR A 30 -11.96 -6.06 6.27
N LEU A 31 -10.97 -5.39 5.70
CA LEU A 31 -11.01 -4.92 4.33
C LEU A 31 -9.83 -5.46 3.52
N SER A 32 -10.04 -5.60 2.21
CA SER A 32 -8.99 -5.93 1.24
C SER A 32 -8.19 -7.19 1.59
N ASP A 33 -6.91 -7.19 1.27
CA ASP A 33 -5.97 -8.28 1.51
C ASP A 33 -5.90 -8.68 2.99
N ASP A 34 -6.09 -7.74 3.92
CA ASP A 34 -6.08 -7.99 5.36
C ASP A 34 -7.07 -9.09 5.77
N LEU A 35 -8.24 -9.15 5.11
CA LEU A 35 -9.21 -10.19 5.36
C LEU A 35 -8.78 -11.55 4.80
N LEU A 36 -8.14 -11.56 3.63
CA LEU A 36 -7.73 -12.80 2.96
C LEU A 36 -6.59 -13.50 3.70
N TYR A 37 -5.67 -12.75 4.30
CA TYR A 37 -4.54 -13.31 5.05
C TYR A 37 -4.94 -14.01 6.36
N LYS A 38 -6.19 -13.86 6.82
CA LYS A 38 -6.74 -14.67 7.93
C LYS A 38 -7.00 -16.13 7.57
N PHE A 39 -6.89 -16.47 6.30
CA PHE A 39 -7.20 -17.79 5.78
C PHE A 39 -5.98 -18.46 5.16
N ILE A 40 -6.03 -19.80 5.10
CA ILE A 40 -5.08 -20.58 4.32
C ILE A 40 -5.24 -20.16 2.86
N TRP A 41 -4.13 -19.85 2.20
CA TRP A 41 -4.15 -19.43 0.80
C TRP A 41 -4.69 -20.57 -0.07
N PRO A 42 -5.70 -20.33 -0.93
CA PRO A 42 -6.23 -21.39 -1.78
C PRO A 42 -5.22 -21.76 -2.88
N SER A 43 -5.09 -23.04 -3.16
CA SER A 43 -4.49 -23.51 -4.41
C SER A 43 -5.44 -23.22 -5.58
N ASP A 44 -4.92 -23.15 -6.80
CA ASP A 44 -5.70 -22.77 -8.02
C ASP A 44 -7.00 -23.59 -8.22
N ASN A 45 -7.09 -24.77 -7.58
CA ASN A 45 -8.21 -25.69 -7.73
C ASN A 45 -9.12 -25.80 -6.48
N GLU A 46 -8.83 -25.08 -5.40
CA GLU A 46 -9.58 -25.23 -4.15
C GLU A 46 -10.59 -24.11 -3.93
N THR A 47 -11.85 -24.51 -3.76
CA THR A 47 -12.95 -23.61 -3.41
C THR A 47 -13.08 -23.39 -1.90
N TYR A 48 -12.35 -24.11 -1.07
CA TYR A 48 -12.43 -24.05 0.38
C TYR A 48 -11.50 -23.00 0.96
N ILE A 49 -12.09 -22.11 1.73
CA ILE A 49 -11.39 -21.07 2.48
C ILE A 49 -11.42 -21.49 3.95
N THR A 50 -10.26 -21.89 4.47
CA THR A 50 -10.12 -22.36 5.86
C THR A 50 -9.41 -21.28 6.69
N PRO A 51 -9.98 -20.84 7.83
CA PRO A 51 -9.30 -19.90 8.72
C PRO A 51 -7.99 -20.47 9.28
N ILE A 52 -6.99 -19.63 9.42
CA ILE A 52 -5.74 -19.94 10.09
C ILE A 52 -6.00 -20.03 11.60
N SER A 53 -5.61 -21.12 12.22
CA SER A 53 -5.76 -21.36 13.66
C SER A 53 -4.46 -21.79 14.35
N THR A 54 -3.51 -22.32 13.59
CA THR A 54 -2.24 -22.84 14.10
C THR A 54 -1.05 -22.33 13.30
N VAL A 55 0.14 -22.37 13.89
CA VAL A 55 1.40 -22.06 13.19
C VAL A 55 1.63 -23.02 12.02
N LYS A 56 1.15 -24.27 12.11
CA LYS A 56 1.24 -25.25 11.01
C LYS A 56 0.42 -24.79 9.81
N ASP A 57 -0.77 -24.21 10.04
CA ASP A 57 -1.61 -23.65 8.97
C ASP A 57 -0.88 -22.51 8.26
N VAL A 58 -0.15 -21.67 9.02
CA VAL A 58 0.65 -20.57 8.44
C VAL A 58 1.74 -21.12 7.52
N PHE A 59 2.50 -22.16 7.96
CA PHE A 59 3.52 -22.78 7.10
C PHE A 59 2.92 -23.36 5.83
N PHE A 60 1.81 -24.08 5.96
CA PHE A 60 1.13 -24.69 4.83
C PHE A 60 0.61 -23.63 3.85
N SER A 61 -0.03 -22.58 4.38
CA SER A 61 -0.50 -21.47 3.58
C SER A 61 0.63 -20.75 2.83
N GLN A 62 1.78 -20.53 3.50
CA GLN A 62 2.92 -19.87 2.86
C GLN A 62 3.59 -20.77 1.81
N TYR A 63 3.55 -22.07 1.96
CA TYR A 63 3.99 -22.99 0.91
C TYR A 63 3.14 -22.84 -0.36
N ILE A 64 1.80 -22.83 -0.22
CA ILE A 64 0.89 -22.61 -1.35
C ILE A 64 1.11 -21.20 -1.96
N HIS A 65 1.14 -20.20 -1.10
CA HIS A 65 1.34 -18.81 -1.52
C HIS A 65 2.64 -18.61 -2.34
N TYR A 66 3.72 -19.29 -1.94
CA TYR A 66 4.99 -19.28 -2.67
C TYR A 66 4.88 -19.91 -4.06
N GLN A 67 4.07 -20.96 -4.20
CA GLN A 67 3.85 -21.64 -5.47
C GLN A 67 2.95 -20.86 -6.43
N VAL A 68 1.93 -20.16 -5.92
CA VAL A 68 0.88 -19.57 -6.76
C VAL A 68 0.96 -18.06 -6.89
N LEU A 69 1.55 -17.33 -5.91
CA LEU A 69 1.44 -15.88 -5.88
C LEU A 69 2.77 -15.14 -5.97
N ASN A 70 3.63 -15.25 -4.94
CA ASN A 70 4.93 -14.55 -4.93
C ASN A 70 5.89 -15.11 -3.87
N GLY A 71 7.16 -14.69 -3.94
CA GLY A 71 8.24 -15.19 -3.08
C GLY A 71 8.43 -14.46 -1.74
N ARG A 72 7.55 -13.56 -1.33
CA ARG A 72 7.64 -12.82 -0.05
C ARG A 72 7.26 -13.69 1.16
N SER A 73 7.55 -14.97 1.13
CA SER A 73 7.07 -15.93 2.14
C SER A 73 7.48 -15.59 3.56
N ILE A 74 8.65 -14.98 3.76
CA ILE A 74 9.14 -14.59 5.09
C ILE A 74 8.21 -13.53 5.71
N ILE A 75 7.93 -12.47 4.99
CA ILE A 75 7.10 -11.38 5.52
C ILE A 75 5.63 -11.79 5.58
N HIS A 76 5.13 -12.55 4.61
CA HIS A 76 3.75 -13.02 4.62
C HIS A 76 3.50 -14.09 5.68
N PHE A 77 4.52 -14.87 6.06
CA PHE A 77 4.45 -15.72 7.25
C PHE A 77 4.18 -14.87 8.50
N ILE A 78 4.89 -13.76 8.66
CA ILE A 78 4.69 -12.83 9.78
C ILE A 78 3.29 -12.19 9.69
N VAL A 79 2.84 -11.79 8.48
CA VAL A 79 1.48 -11.26 8.27
C VAL A 79 0.44 -12.24 8.79
N GLN A 80 0.48 -13.49 8.34
CA GLN A 80 -0.50 -14.52 8.73
C GLN A 80 -0.40 -14.92 10.21
N LEU A 81 0.81 -14.90 10.77
CA LEU A 81 1.01 -15.16 12.20
C LEU A 81 0.28 -14.11 13.06
N PHE A 82 0.39 -12.84 12.71
CA PHE A 82 -0.29 -11.78 13.45
C PHE A 82 -1.78 -11.73 13.12
N ASP A 83 -2.16 -11.85 11.86
CA ASP A 83 -3.56 -11.70 11.46
C ASP A 83 -4.43 -12.89 11.89
N GLY A 84 -3.89 -14.11 11.80
CA GLY A 84 -4.61 -15.33 12.15
C GLY A 84 -4.50 -15.74 13.63
N ILE A 85 -3.37 -15.47 14.31
CA ILE A 85 -3.08 -16.06 15.62
C ILE A 85 -2.85 -15.01 16.71
N LEU A 86 -1.92 -14.06 16.52
CA LEU A 86 -1.51 -13.14 17.57
C LEU A 86 -2.44 -11.92 17.71
N GLY A 87 -3.09 -11.52 16.63
CA GLY A 87 -4.01 -10.39 16.60
C GLY A 87 -3.35 -9.05 16.27
N LYS A 88 -4.18 -8.13 15.80
CA LYS A 88 -3.81 -6.80 15.33
C LYS A 88 -3.15 -5.94 16.41
N GLU A 89 -3.58 -6.05 17.65
CA GLU A 89 -3.10 -5.19 18.74
C GLU A 89 -1.58 -5.33 18.95
N TRP A 90 -1.07 -6.55 18.96
CA TRP A 90 0.37 -6.81 19.05
C TRP A 90 1.12 -6.26 17.84
N CYS A 91 0.55 -6.42 16.63
CA CYS A 91 1.12 -5.85 15.42
C CYS A 91 1.21 -4.32 15.51
N ASN A 92 0.16 -3.64 15.97
CA ASN A 92 0.13 -2.18 16.12
C ASN A 92 1.18 -1.69 17.12
N ILE A 93 1.34 -2.37 18.27
CA ILE A 93 2.35 -2.01 19.29
C ILE A 93 3.76 -2.14 18.70
N ILE A 94 4.07 -3.28 18.08
CA ILE A 94 5.40 -3.53 17.51
C ILE A 94 5.67 -2.57 16.34
N SER A 95 4.69 -2.33 15.48
CA SER A 95 4.81 -1.39 14.36
C SER A 95 5.06 0.04 14.82
N SER A 96 4.46 0.44 15.95
CA SER A 96 4.71 1.76 16.53
C SER A 96 6.13 1.88 17.09
N ILE A 97 6.64 0.84 17.70
CA ILE A 97 8.05 0.76 18.13
C ILE A 97 8.98 0.82 16.91
N LEU A 98 8.66 0.06 15.84
CA LEU A 98 9.45 0.08 14.59
C LEU A 98 9.41 1.44 13.90
N MET A 99 8.30 2.17 13.94
CA MET A 99 8.23 3.54 13.43
C MET A 99 9.18 4.47 14.21
N VAL A 100 9.20 4.39 15.53
CA VAL A 100 10.16 5.12 16.38
C VAL A 100 11.60 4.73 16.02
N CYS A 101 11.87 3.44 15.89
CA CYS A 101 13.18 2.91 15.48
C CYS A 101 13.58 3.41 14.09
N LEU A 102 12.68 3.42 13.12
CA LEU A 102 12.93 3.90 11.77
C LEU A 102 13.36 5.36 11.76
N VAL A 103 12.59 6.24 12.42
CA VAL A 103 12.91 7.67 12.52
C VAL A 103 14.25 7.90 13.23
N PHE A 104 14.48 7.19 14.34
CA PHE A 104 15.70 7.28 15.11
C PHE A 104 16.93 6.79 14.32
N MET A 105 16.85 5.62 13.71
CA MET A 105 17.95 5.04 12.93
C MET A 105 18.25 5.88 11.70
N THR A 106 17.25 6.35 10.98
CA THR A 106 17.41 7.23 9.81
C THR A 106 18.13 8.52 10.21
N SER A 107 17.68 9.17 11.29
CA SER A 107 18.34 10.38 11.79
C SER A 107 19.78 10.12 12.22
N ASN A 108 20.04 9.05 12.99
CA ASN A 108 21.40 8.67 13.41
C ASN A 108 22.32 8.39 12.22
N PHE A 109 21.79 7.77 11.19
CA PHE A 109 22.54 7.45 9.97
C PHE A 109 22.91 8.72 9.20
N ILE A 110 21.94 9.63 9.00
CA ILE A 110 22.16 10.88 8.25
C ILE A 110 23.10 11.82 9.02
N THR A 111 22.89 11.99 10.32
CA THR A 111 23.60 12.99 11.14
C THR A 111 24.83 12.47 11.85
N GLU A 112 25.27 11.24 11.59
CA GLU A 112 26.40 10.60 12.29
C GLU A 112 26.27 10.69 13.82
N LYS A 113 25.07 10.38 14.33
CA LYS A 113 24.69 10.43 15.75
C LYS A 113 24.60 11.85 16.35
N LYS A 114 24.70 12.91 15.56
CA LYS A 114 24.45 14.29 16.01
C LYS A 114 22.98 14.69 15.87
N ASN A 115 22.08 13.80 16.25
CA ASN A 115 20.63 13.96 16.11
C ASN A 115 20.15 15.34 16.52
N SER A 116 19.27 15.90 15.70
CA SER A 116 18.60 17.17 15.98
C SER A 116 17.08 17.00 15.85
N ILE A 117 16.33 17.86 16.52
CA ILE A 117 14.86 17.90 16.33
C ILE A 117 14.54 18.15 14.87
N LEU A 118 15.29 18.99 14.19
CA LEU A 118 15.11 19.25 12.76
C LEU A 118 15.23 17.96 11.91
N SER A 119 16.22 17.08 12.18
CA SER A 119 16.35 15.83 11.45
C SER A 119 15.14 14.91 11.68
N TYR A 120 14.65 14.79 12.91
CA TYR A 120 13.45 14.01 13.22
C TYR A 120 12.21 14.59 12.54
N THR A 121 12.03 15.93 12.63
CA THR A 121 10.91 16.62 11.98
C THR A 121 10.92 16.42 10.47
N LEU A 122 12.06 16.58 9.81
CA LEU A 122 12.18 16.36 8.36
C LEU A 122 11.84 14.92 7.97
N ILE A 123 12.38 13.93 8.71
CA ILE A 123 12.09 12.52 8.45
C ILE A 123 10.59 12.24 8.61
N THR A 124 9.99 12.66 9.73
CA THR A 124 8.56 12.43 9.96
C THR A 124 7.70 13.15 8.93
N THR A 125 8.01 14.41 8.61
CA THR A 125 7.26 15.17 7.59
C THR A 125 7.33 14.50 6.22
N MET A 126 8.51 14.06 5.79
CA MET A 126 8.66 13.39 4.50
C MET A 126 7.97 12.02 4.47
N LEU A 127 8.09 11.23 5.53
CA LEU A 127 7.39 9.95 5.65
C LEU A 127 5.87 10.12 5.60
N PHE A 128 5.33 11.06 6.37
CA PHE A 128 3.89 11.20 6.52
C PHE A 128 3.21 12.02 5.42
N ILE A 129 3.93 12.94 4.74
CA ILE A 129 3.32 13.84 3.75
C ILE A 129 3.78 13.55 2.33
N LEU A 130 5.09 13.33 2.15
CA LEU A 130 5.67 13.27 0.80
C LEU A 130 5.76 11.85 0.24
N ILE A 131 5.96 10.82 1.08
CA ILE A 131 5.89 9.44 0.58
C ILE A 131 4.47 9.16 0.10
N PRO A 132 4.30 8.77 -1.17
CA PRO A 132 2.99 8.50 -1.74
C PRO A 132 2.42 7.19 -1.19
N GLY A 133 1.11 7.14 -0.97
CA GLY A 133 0.43 5.92 -0.52
C GLY A 133 0.61 5.59 0.95
N PHE A 134 0.84 6.59 1.82
CA PHE A 134 1.07 6.37 3.26
C PHE A 134 0.06 5.42 3.90
N HIS A 135 -1.21 5.48 3.50
CA HIS A 135 -2.23 4.58 4.01
C HIS A 135 -1.90 3.11 3.69
N ASN A 136 -1.52 2.81 2.45
CA ASN A 136 -1.25 1.46 1.98
C ASN A 136 0.00 0.84 2.62
N GLU A 137 1.03 1.67 2.86
CA GLU A 137 2.31 1.19 3.37
C GLU A 137 2.40 1.22 4.90
N PHE A 138 1.64 2.11 5.55
CA PHE A 138 1.81 2.39 6.99
C PHE A 138 0.55 2.23 7.83
N LEU A 139 -0.65 2.07 7.25
CA LEU A 139 -1.89 1.91 8.00
C LEU A 139 -2.65 0.62 7.69
N LEU A 140 -2.65 0.14 6.44
CA LEU A 140 -3.17 -1.18 6.12
C LEU A 140 -2.31 -2.25 6.78
N PHE A 141 -2.94 -3.23 7.39
CA PHE A 141 -2.24 -4.25 8.19
C PHE A 141 -1.17 -4.99 7.37
N VAL A 142 -1.54 -5.53 6.21
CA VAL A 142 -0.60 -6.22 5.30
C VAL A 142 0.48 -5.24 4.80
N GLY A 143 0.11 -4.00 4.52
CA GLY A 143 1.03 -2.95 4.07
C GLY A 143 2.07 -2.60 5.12
N VAL A 144 1.67 -2.39 6.37
CA VAL A 144 2.59 -2.11 7.49
C VAL A 144 3.70 -3.14 7.58
N LEU A 145 3.36 -4.42 7.47
CA LEU A 145 4.32 -5.51 7.53
C LEU A 145 5.21 -5.54 6.28
N ASN A 146 4.64 -5.37 5.09
CA ASN A 146 5.40 -5.40 3.83
C ASN A 146 6.30 -4.18 3.60
N TYR A 147 6.02 -3.03 4.23
CA TYR A 147 6.77 -1.79 3.99
C TYR A 147 7.49 -1.28 5.24
N LEU A 148 6.78 -0.96 6.34
CA LEU A 148 7.42 -0.43 7.54
C LEU A 148 8.39 -1.43 8.18
N TRP A 149 7.95 -2.69 8.37
CA TRP A 149 8.80 -3.71 8.97
C TRP A 149 10.00 -4.02 8.07
N VAL A 150 9.77 -4.15 6.77
CA VAL A 150 10.83 -4.43 5.79
C VAL A 150 11.85 -3.31 5.75
N ILE A 151 11.43 -2.04 5.61
CA ILE A 151 12.38 -0.92 5.50
C ILE A 151 13.15 -0.69 6.80
N THR A 152 12.49 -0.87 7.95
CA THR A 152 13.16 -0.74 9.26
C THR A 152 14.23 -1.80 9.44
N THR A 153 13.91 -3.06 9.12
CA THR A 153 14.84 -4.20 9.19
C THR A 153 15.97 -4.03 8.17
N THR A 154 15.66 -3.58 6.97
CA THR A 154 16.65 -3.30 5.92
C THR A 154 17.62 -2.20 6.32
N LEU A 155 17.12 -1.10 6.87
CA LEU A 155 17.98 -0.01 7.34
C LEU A 155 18.88 -0.46 8.50
N PHE A 156 18.33 -1.25 9.43
CA PHE A 156 19.11 -1.86 10.52
C PHE A 156 20.23 -2.73 9.97
N PHE A 157 19.94 -3.58 8.98
CA PHE A 157 20.94 -4.41 8.31
C PHE A 157 22.03 -3.55 7.64
N ILE A 158 21.65 -2.51 6.88
CA ILE A 158 22.61 -1.61 6.20
C ILE A 158 23.52 -0.93 7.22
N ILE A 159 22.99 -0.46 8.36
CA ILE A 159 23.79 0.15 9.43
C ILE A 159 24.77 -0.85 10.05
N LEU A 160 24.33 -2.08 10.28
CA LEU A 160 25.21 -3.15 10.81
C LEU A 160 26.29 -3.53 9.81
N LEU A 161 25.93 -3.64 8.52
CA LEU A 161 26.86 -3.95 7.45
C LEU A 161 27.92 -2.86 7.29
N ASP A 162 27.52 -1.59 7.28
CA ASP A 162 28.45 -0.47 7.17
C ASP A 162 29.49 -0.45 8.30
N LYS A 163 29.08 -0.74 9.53
CA LYS A 163 29.98 -0.83 10.69
C LYS A 163 30.95 -2.01 10.65
N ASN A 164 30.63 -3.07 9.92
CA ASN A 164 31.38 -4.32 9.93
C ASN A 164 31.98 -4.70 8.57
N LYS A 165 31.79 -3.90 7.54
CA LYS A 165 32.08 -4.24 6.13
C LYS A 165 33.49 -4.77 5.84
N TYR A 166 34.50 -4.28 6.56
CA TYR A 166 35.92 -4.68 6.37
C TYR A 166 36.41 -5.67 7.42
N LYS A 167 35.60 -6.09 8.39
CA LYS A 167 36.03 -7.04 9.41
C LYS A 167 36.18 -8.44 8.83
N GLN A 168 37.15 -9.19 9.37
CA GLN A 168 37.29 -10.62 9.07
C GLN A 168 36.20 -11.42 9.71
N ILE A 169 35.94 -12.62 9.15
CA ILE A 169 34.84 -13.50 9.57
C ILE A 169 35.06 -13.99 10.99
N ASN A 170 34.03 -13.84 11.81
CA ASN A 170 33.93 -14.41 13.15
C ASN A 170 32.47 -14.80 13.45
N LYS A 171 32.18 -15.33 14.64
CA LYS A 171 30.80 -15.76 15.01
C LYS A 171 29.74 -14.66 14.85
N LYS A 172 30.09 -13.38 15.10
CA LYS A 172 29.15 -12.24 14.91
C LYS A 172 28.84 -11.99 13.44
N ILE A 173 29.78 -12.27 12.56
CA ILE A 173 29.63 -12.13 11.11
C ILE A 173 28.75 -13.23 10.54
N PHE A 174 28.81 -14.45 11.09
CA PHE A 174 27.89 -15.51 10.73
C PHE A 174 26.43 -15.10 10.99
N ALA A 175 26.14 -14.50 12.15
CA ALA A 175 24.82 -13.97 12.46
C ALA A 175 24.40 -12.86 11.48
N LEU A 176 25.33 -11.96 11.07
CA LEU A 176 25.07 -10.94 10.08
C LEU A 176 24.80 -11.52 8.68
N SER A 177 25.50 -12.60 8.32
CA SER A 177 25.27 -13.32 7.07
C SER A 177 23.89 -14.00 7.04
N SER A 178 23.49 -14.61 8.15
CA SER A 178 22.14 -15.18 8.30
C SER A 178 21.06 -14.08 8.18
N LEU A 179 21.29 -12.93 8.84
CA LEU A 179 20.43 -11.76 8.69
C LEU A 179 20.37 -11.27 7.23
N SER A 180 21.46 -11.40 6.47
CA SER A 180 21.49 -11.02 5.06
C SER A 180 20.54 -11.85 4.19
N ILE A 181 20.47 -13.19 4.42
CA ILE A 181 19.51 -14.06 3.73
C ILE A 181 18.08 -13.61 4.06
N PHE A 182 17.82 -13.41 5.34
CA PHE A 182 16.51 -12.99 5.83
C PHE A 182 16.06 -11.69 5.17
N VAL A 183 16.90 -10.63 5.22
CA VAL A 183 16.57 -9.31 4.67
C VAL A 183 16.45 -9.35 3.14
N GLY A 184 17.34 -10.10 2.46
CA GLY A 184 17.28 -10.29 1.02
C GLY A 184 16.00 -10.99 0.55
N GLY A 185 15.40 -11.84 1.39
CA GLY A 185 14.17 -12.57 1.09
C GLY A 185 12.87 -11.87 1.49
N LEU A 186 12.91 -10.65 2.06
CA LEU A 186 11.70 -9.99 2.56
C LEU A 186 10.82 -9.43 1.45
N HIS A 187 11.40 -8.70 0.47
CA HIS A 187 10.61 -8.00 -0.53
C HIS A 187 11.45 -7.65 -1.77
N GLU A 188 11.06 -8.13 -2.95
CA GLU A 188 11.81 -7.96 -4.20
C GLU A 188 12.07 -6.50 -4.58
N GLY A 189 11.09 -5.61 -4.36
CA GLY A 189 11.23 -4.18 -4.66
C GLY A 189 12.33 -3.46 -3.89
N PHE A 190 12.74 -4.01 -2.74
CA PHE A 190 13.86 -3.50 -1.91
C PHE A 190 15.13 -4.29 -2.17
N SER A 191 14.99 -5.61 -2.28
CA SER A 191 16.14 -6.52 -2.29
C SER A 191 16.94 -6.41 -3.57
N VAL A 192 16.29 -6.29 -4.73
CA VAL A 192 16.98 -6.19 -6.03
C VAL A 192 17.88 -4.94 -6.12
N PRO A 193 17.39 -3.70 -5.84
CA PRO A 193 18.25 -2.52 -5.89
C PRO A 193 19.44 -2.58 -4.92
N ILE A 194 19.21 -3.08 -3.71
CA ILE A 194 20.27 -3.22 -2.69
C ILE A 194 21.30 -4.24 -3.14
N LEU A 195 20.86 -5.42 -3.64
CA LEU A 195 21.78 -6.44 -4.14
C LEU A 195 22.68 -5.90 -5.25
N LEU A 196 22.11 -5.22 -6.25
CA LEU A 196 22.86 -4.61 -7.34
C LEU A 196 23.84 -3.57 -6.85
N THR A 197 23.46 -2.78 -5.85
CA THR A 197 24.34 -1.81 -5.19
C THR A 197 25.49 -2.50 -4.46
N LEU A 198 25.22 -3.57 -3.73
CA LEU A 198 26.23 -4.36 -3.02
C LEU A 198 27.21 -5.04 -3.99
N ILE A 199 26.72 -5.64 -5.08
CA ILE A 199 27.55 -6.21 -6.14
C ILE A 199 28.45 -5.14 -6.74
N THR A 200 27.89 -3.99 -7.10
CA THR A 200 28.66 -2.87 -7.66
C THR A 200 29.73 -2.38 -6.68
N TYR A 201 29.37 -2.26 -5.40
CA TYR A 201 30.33 -1.93 -4.34
C TYR A 201 31.48 -2.95 -4.30
N CYS A 202 31.16 -4.25 -4.35
CA CYS A 202 32.15 -5.33 -4.35
C CYS A 202 33.07 -5.27 -5.58
N CYS A 203 32.54 -4.99 -6.76
CA CYS A 203 33.31 -4.86 -7.98
C CYS A 203 34.31 -3.69 -7.92
N PHE A 204 33.88 -2.53 -7.43
CA PHE A 204 34.79 -1.37 -7.31
C PHE A 204 35.87 -1.53 -6.23
N HIS A 205 35.62 -2.32 -5.19
CA HIS A 205 36.55 -2.53 -4.08
C HIS A 205 37.20 -3.92 -4.08
N ARG A 206 37.22 -4.62 -5.24
CA ARG A 206 37.69 -6.01 -5.38
C ARG A 206 39.02 -6.34 -4.68
N LYS A 207 39.98 -5.39 -4.67
CA LYS A 207 41.30 -5.59 -4.05
C LYS A 207 41.27 -5.69 -2.52
N THR A 208 40.29 -5.07 -1.86
CA THR A 208 40.21 -4.96 -0.39
C THR A 208 39.14 -5.84 0.23
N ILE A 209 38.26 -6.42 -0.62
CA ILE A 209 37.06 -7.11 -0.16
C ILE A 209 37.26 -8.60 0.04
N PHE A 210 38.30 -9.18 -0.56
CA PHE A 210 38.53 -10.63 -0.46
C PHE A 210 38.64 -11.05 1.02
N LYS A 211 37.80 -11.96 1.47
CA LYS A 211 37.62 -12.40 2.87
C LYS A 211 36.99 -11.36 3.82
N SER A 212 36.35 -10.31 3.29
CA SER A 212 35.67 -9.30 4.11
C SER A 212 34.18 -9.67 4.35
N THR A 213 33.64 -9.18 5.44
CA THR A 213 32.23 -9.35 5.82
C THR A 213 31.27 -8.96 4.71
N ILE A 214 31.55 -7.88 3.98
CA ILE A 214 30.63 -7.39 2.96
C ILE A 214 30.48 -8.37 1.79
N LEU A 215 31.53 -9.07 1.39
CA LEU A 215 31.45 -10.07 0.31
C LEU A 215 30.50 -11.21 0.71
N TYR A 216 30.67 -11.76 1.91
CA TYR A 216 29.81 -12.84 2.39
C TYR A 216 28.37 -12.37 2.55
N CYS A 217 28.15 -11.20 3.15
CA CYS A 217 26.81 -10.63 3.27
C CYS A 217 26.17 -10.40 1.90
N THR A 218 26.95 -9.98 0.89
CA THR A 218 26.42 -9.82 -0.48
C THR A 218 25.98 -11.13 -1.08
N ILE A 219 26.79 -12.21 -0.92
CA ILE A 219 26.44 -13.55 -1.42
C ILE A 219 25.17 -14.07 -0.73
N PHE A 220 25.13 -14.01 0.60
CA PHE A 220 23.97 -14.48 1.35
C PHE A 220 22.71 -13.62 1.12
N TYR A 221 22.87 -12.31 0.95
CA TYR A 221 21.79 -11.42 0.55
C TYR A 221 21.26 -11.78 -0.85
N GLY A 222 22.16 -12.11 -1.78
CA GLY A 222 21.82 -12.61 -3.11
C GLY A 222 21.01 -13.90 -3.07
N ILE A 223 21.38 -14.85 -2.19
CA ILE A 223 20.59 -16.09 -1.99
C ILE A 223 19.16 -15.74 -1.55
N GLY A 224 18.99 -14.87 -0.53
CA GLY A 224 17.68 -14.43 -0.07
C GLY A 224 16.86 -13.76 -1.17
N THR A 225 17.50 -12.86 -1.93
CA THR A 225 16.86 -12.17 -3.08
C THR A 225 16.43 -13.15 -4.16
N CYS A 226 17.28 -14.13 -4.51
CA CYS A 226 16.93 -15.18 -5.47
C CYS A 226 15.73 -16.02 -5.02
N LEU A 227 15.68 -16.41 -3.74
CA LEU A 227 14.53 -17.12 -3.19
C LEU A 227 13.23 -16.31 -3.32
N CYS A 228 13.31 -14.99 -3.17
CA CYS A 228 12.14 -14.12 -3.33
C CYS A 228 11.74 -13.93 -4.81
N VAL A 229 12.70 -13.62 -5.69
CA VAL A 229 12.43 -13.24 -7.09
C VAL A 229 12.17 -14.44 -7.98
N LEU A 230 12.80 -15.59 -7.72
CA LEU A 230 12.68 -16.81 -8.53
C LEU A 230 11.57 -17.75 -8.01
N SER A 231 10.61 -17.23 -7.25
CA SER A 231 9.48 -18.04 -6.78
C SER A 231 8.61 -18.51 -7.96
N PRO A 232 8.11 -19.77 -7.93
CA PRO A 232 7.19 -20.27 -8.96
C PRO A 232 5.96 -19.38 -9.13
N GLY A 233 5.40 -18.87 -8.05
CA GLY A 233 4.23 -17.98 -8.09
C GLY A 233 4.49 -16.68 -8.86
N LEU A 234 5.67 -16.09 -8.74
CA LEU A 234 6.00 -14.90 -9.53
C LEU A 234 6.14 -15.25 -11.02
N ALA A 235 6.75 -16.39 -11.34
CA ALA A 235 6.85 -16.88 -12.72
C ALA A 235 5.45 -17.17 -13.32
N HIS A 236 4.56 -17.77 -12.53
CA HIS A 236 3.18 -18.05 -12.93
C HIS A 236 2.39 -16.76 -13.25
N ARG A 237 2.52 -15.73 -12.42
CA ARG A 237 1.89 -14.41 -12.67
C ARG A 237 2.39 -13.76 -13.95
N VAL A 238 3.69 -13.86 -14.23
CA VAL A 238 4.28 -13.33 -15.47
C VAL A 238 3.79 -14.10 -16.69
N ALA A 239 3.58 -15.42 -16.57
CA ALA A 239 3.11 -16.26 -17.67
C ALA A 239 1.61 -16.06 -18.01
N GLN A 240 0.80 -15.58 -17.07
CA GLN A 240 -0.62 -15.26 -17.30
C GLN A 240 -0.83 -13.94 -18.06
N ASP A 241 0.20 -13.08 -18.12
CA ASP A 241 0.15 -11.83 -18.88
C ASP A 241 0.13 -12.13 -20.39
N GLU A 242 -0.62 -11.35 -21.15
CA GLU A 242 -0.67 -11.38 -22.61
C GLU A 242 0.74 -11.28 -23.19
N GLY A 243 1.02 -11.99 -24.27
CA GLY A 243 2.28 -12.17 -24.99
C GLY A 243 3.46 -11.22 -24.67
N PHE A 244 4.68 -11.73 -24.65
CA PHE A 244 5.91 -11.06 -24.14
C PHE A 244 6.11 -9.59 -24.59
N SER A 245 5.79 -9.27 -25.86
CA SER A 245 5.93 -7.91 -26.40
C SER A 245 4.91 -6.92 -25.79
N GLN A 246 3.67 -7.35 -25.63
CA GLN A 246 2.61 -6.53 -25.00
C GLN A 246 2.90 -6.33 -23.52
N MET A 247 3.39 -7.36 -22.83
CA MET A 247 3.81 -7.28 -21.44
C MET A 247 4.91 -6.21 -21.24
N ILE A 248 5.93 -6.16 -22.10
CA ILE A 248 6.99 -5.14 -22.00
C ILE A 248 6.42 -3.74 -22.18
N VAL A 249 5.57 -3.52 -23.18
CA VAL A 249 4.95 -2.22 -23.45
C VAL A 249 4.08 -1.79 -22.27
N HIS A 250 3.27 -2.67 -21.72
CA HIS A 250 2.45 -2.38 -20.53
C HIS A 250 3.31 -2.03 -19.30
N LYS A 251 4.37 -2.79 -19.02
CA LYS A 251 5.26 -2.52 -17.89
C LYS A 251 6.01 -1.19 -18.04
N LEU A 252 6.49 -0.87 -19.22
CA LEU A 252 7.12 0.42 -19.50
C LEU A 252 6.11 1.57 -19.33
N PHE A 253 4.90 1.41 -19.83
CA PHE A 253 3.84 2.40 -19.70
C PHE A 253 3.45 2.63 -18.23
N PHE A 254 3.23 1.57 -17.47
CA PHE A 254 2.96 1.68 -16.03
C PHE A 254 4.14 2.26 -15.26
N GLY A 255 5.38 1.89 -15.63
CA GLY A 255 6.59 2.52 -15.10
C GLY A 255 6.60 4.03 -15.32
N CYS A 256 6.25 4.49 -16.53
CA CYS A 256 6.13 5.93 -16.82
C CYS A 256 5.03 6.62 -16.00
N ILE A 257 3.88 5.97 -15.79
CA ILE A 257 2.84 6.50 -14.89
C ILE A 257 3.36 6.59 -13.45
N ASN A 258 4.08 5.58 -12.98
CA ASN A 258 4.65 5.57 -11.64
C ASN A 258 5.65 6.71 -11.40
N LEU A 259 6.31 7.23 -12.44
CA LEU A 259 7.15 8.43 -12.31
C LEU A 259 6.36 9.66 -11.82
N LEU A 260 5.05 9.74 -12.09
CA LEU A 260 4.20 10.83 -11.60
C LEU A 260 4.00 10.79 -10.08
N HIS A 261 4.23 9.66 -9.44
CA HIS A 261 4.15 9.52 -7.98
C HIS A 261 5.45 9.92 -7.27
N LEU A 262 6.55 10.16 -7.99
CA LEU A 262 7.82 10.59 -7.43
C LEU A 262 7.73 12.04 -6.95
N ARG A 263 7.89 12.28 -5.66
CA ARG A 263 7.81 13.62 -5.04
C ARG A 263 9.14 14.02 -4.44
N ILE A 264 9.66 13.18 -3.55
CA ILE A 264 10.95 13.40 -2.89
C ILE A 264 12.09 13.28 -3.89
N THR A 265 11.99 12.36 -4.83
CA THR A 265 12.95 12.21 -5.94
C THR A 265 13.13 13.50 -6.73
N TYR A 266 12.04 14.18 -7.12
CA TYR A 266 12.16 15.45 -7.83
C TYR A 266 12.76 16.56 -6.95
N LEU A 267 12.38 16.61 -5.67
CA LEU A 267 12.99 17.52 -4.70
C LEU A 267 14.49 17.24 -4.55
N MET A 268 14.88 15.96 -4.44
CA MET A 268 16.27 15.52 -4.38
C MET A 268 17.07 16.00 -5.60
N MET A 269 16.53 15.81 -6.80
CA MET A 269 17.21 16.21 -8.05
C MET A 269 17.44 17.74 -8.10
N VAL A 270 16.40 18.52 -7.77
CA VAL A 270 16.49 19.98 -7.73
C VAL A 270 17.52 20.44 -6.69
N LEU A 271 17.47 19.92 -5.47
CA LEU A 271 18.43 20.28 -4.42
C LEU A 271 19.85 19.87 -4.77
N SER A 272 20.03 18.67 -5.34
CA SER A 272 21.35 18.19 -5.80
C SER A 272 21.93 19.13 -6.86
N LEU A 273 21.13 19.57 -7.82
CA LEU A 273 21.54 20.50 -8.86
C LEU A 273 21.94 21.88 -8.26
N ILE A 274 21.12 22.41 -7.36
CA ILE A 274 21.41 23.70 -6.69
C ILE A 274 22.72 23.60 -5.91
N VAL A 275 22.95 22.53 -5.16
CA VAL A 275 24.16 22.36 -4.36
C VAL A 275 25.37 22.15 -5.28
N TYR A 276 25.22 21.40 -6.36
CA TYR A 276 26.28 21.19 -7.35
C TYR A 276 26.75 22.52 -7.97
N ILE A 277 25.79 23.38 -8.37
CA ILE A 277 26.10 24.67 -9.02
C ILE A 277 26.65 25.69 -8.03
N LYS A 278 26.02 25.84 -6.85
CA LYS A 278 26.31 26.95 -5.93
C LYS A 278 27.31 26.62 -4.83
N LYS A 279 27.48 25.33 -4.47
CA LYS A 279 28.28 24.88 -3.31
C LYS A 279 29.09 23.63 -3.62
N LYS A 280 30.02 23.69 -4.57
CA LYS A 280 30.79 22.57 -5.11
C LYS A 280 31.51 21.73 -4.04
N ILE A 281 32.05 22.35 -3.00
CA ILE A 281 32.75 21.63 -1.89
C ILE A 281 31.74 20.79 -1.12
N ILE A 282 30.57 21.36 -0.75
CA ILE A 282 29.51 20.64 -0.04
C ILE A 282 29.01 19.48 -0.90
N TRP A 283 28.89 19.68 -2.22
CA TRP A 283 28.50 18.64 -3.15
C TRP A 283 29.50 17.47 -3.15
N GLN A 284 30.77 17.74 -3.23
CA GLN A 284 31.81 16.69 -3.24
C GLN A 284 31.78 15.84 -1.97
N GLU A 285 31.68 16.47 -0.79
CA GLU A 285 31.56 15.76 0.49
C GLU A 285 30.27 14.93 0.54
N HIS A 286 29.14 15.52 0.13
CA HIS A 286 27.87 14.85 0.09
C HIS A 286 27.89 13.65 -0.87
N PHE A 287 28.33 13.86 -2.12
CA PHE A 287 28.37 12.81 -3.15
C PHE A 287 29.31 11.66 -2.75
N ASN A 288 30.48 11.96 -2.21
CA ASN A 288 31.41 10.92 -1.73
C ASN A 288 30.79 10.03 -0.66
N ARG A 289 29.96 10.59 0.20
CA ARG A 289 29.26 9.86 1.25
C ARG A 289 28.08 9.06 0.72
N TYR A 290 27.29 9.63 -0.17
CA TYR A 290 26.00 9.07 -0.62
C TYR A 290 26.03 8.45 -2.02
N LYS A 291 27.18 8.33 -2.69
CA LYS A 291 27.30 7.78 -4.05
C LYS A 291 26.64 6.41 -4.23
N TYR A 292 26.71 5.53 -3.22
CA TYR A 292 26.06 4.22 -3.26
C TYR A 292 24.54 4.31 -2.97
N PHE A 293 24.09 5.35 -2.29
CA PHE A 293 22.67 5.63 -2.16
C PHE A 293 22.10 6.18 -3.47
N TYR A 294 22.80 7.05 -4.17
CA TYR A 294 22.43 7.47 -5.53
C TYR A 294 22.38 6.29 -6.48
N LEU A 295 23.33 5.37 -6.39
CA LEU A 295 23.34 4.16 -7.20
C LEU A 295 22.16 3.24 -6.83
N CYS A 296 21.87 3.05 -5.55
CA CYS A 296 20.71 2.29 -5.07
C CYS A 296 19.39 2.93 -5.54
N TRP A 297 19.29 4.24 -5.48
CA TRP A 297 18.16 4.99 -6.03
C TRP A 297 18.01 4.75 -7.53
N MET A 298 19.08 4.78 -8.32
CA MET A 298 19.04 4.43 -9.75
C MET A 298 18.54 3.00 -9.98
N PHE A 299 19.09 2.03 -9.25
CA PHE A 299 18.66 0.64 -9.38
C PHE A 299 17.22 0.41 -8.90
N SER A 300 16.69 1.25 -8.03
CA SER A 300 15.31 1.13 -7.55
C SER A 300 14.25 1.38 -8.64
N PHE A 301 14.63 1.95 -9.78
CA PHE A 301 13.75 2.06 -10.94
C PHE A 301 13.52 0.71 -11.65
N ILE A 302 14.40 -0.28 -11.46
CA ILE A 302 14.21 -1.62 -12.06
C ILE A 302 12.88 -2.25 -11.61
N PRO A 303 12.59 -2.38 -10.30
CA PRO A 303 11.28 -2.87 -9.87
C PRO A 303 10.12 -1.90 -10.21
N VAL A 304 10.35 -0.59 -10.29
CA VAL A 304 9.31 0.38 -10.70
C VAL A 304 8.85 0.11 -12.13
N PHE A 305 9.78 -0.07 -13.05
CA PHE A 305 9.46 -0.42 -14.45
C PHE A 305 9.09 -1.89 -14.63
N GLY A 306 9.55 -2.78 -13.75
CA GLY A 306 9.17 -4.19 -13.75
C GLY A 306 7.79 -4.48 -13.17
N SER A 307 7.21 -3.52 -12.46
CA SER A 307 5.88 -3.67 -11.86
C SER A 307 4.77 -3.60 -12.93
N GLY A 308 3.80 -4.50 -12.84
CA GLY A 308 2.56 -4.43 -13.62
C GLY A 308 1.47 -3.58 -12.95
N SER A 309 1.80 -2.72 -11.98
CA SER A 309 0.85 -1.92 -11.21
C SER A 309 1.19 -0.43 -11.28
N THR A 310 0.15 0.42 -11.30
CA THR A 310 0.26 1.89 -11.22
C THR A 310 0.04 2.42 -9.82
N GLU A 311 0.06 1.54 -8.81
CA GLU A 311 -0.14 1.94 -7.43
C GLU A 311 1.06 2.72 -6.88
N SER A 312 0.79 3.74 -6.09
CA SER A 312 1.80 4.61 -5.49
C SER A 312 2.85 3.85 -4.65
N ARG A 313 2.47 2.72 -4.06
CA ARG A 313 3.38 1.86 -3.26
C ARG A 313 4.58 1.30 -4.05
N VAL A 314 4.47 1.24 -5.38
CA VAL A 314 5.56 0.73 -6.24
C VAL A 314 6.82 1.61 -6.14
N VAL A 315 6.66 2.92 -5.95
CA VAL A 315 7.79 3.86 -5.84
C VAL A 315 8.28 4.10 -4.40
N PHE A 316 7.70 3.42 -3.41
CA PHE A 316 7.99 3.64 -1.99
C PHE A 316 9.49 3.56 -1.67
N PHE A 317 10.18 2.49 -2.11
CA PHE A 317 11.60 2.32 -1.82
C PHE A 317 12.47 3.40 -2.50
N THR A 318 12.15 3.75 -3.74
CA THR A 318 12.81 4.84 -4.49
C THR A 318 12.72 6.16 -3.72
N GLU A 319 11.51 6.51 -3.26
CA GLU A 319 11.25 7.71 -2.48
C GLU A 319 11.91 7.69 -1.10
N PHE A 320 11.98 6.52 -0.45
CA PHE A 320 12.67 6.39 0.84
C PHE A 320 14.19 6.62 0.71
N VAL A 321 14.82 6.07 -0.32
CA VAL A 321 16.24 6.30 -0.60
C VAL A 321 16.48 7.77 -0.94
N ALA A 322 15.63 8.36 -1.79
CA ALA A 322 15.69 9.79 -2.11
C ALA A 322 15.51 10.67 -0.87
N MET A 323 14.66 10.27 0.08
CA MET A 323 14.45 10.98 1.35
C MET A 323 15.75 11.08 2.17
N ILE A 324 16.49 10.00 2.31
CA ILE A 324 17.77 10.00 3.04
C ILE A 324 18.74 11.01 2.43
N ILE A 325 18.89 11.00 1.11
CA ILE A 325 19.75 11.92 0.36
C ILE A 325 19.29 13.37 0.52
N THR A 326 17.99 13.61 0.37
CA THR A 326 17.36 14.94 0.43
C THR A 326 17.56 15.59 1.81
N ILE A 327 17.35 14.82 2.87
CA ILE A 327 17.49 15.35 4.25
C ILE A 327 18.92 15.76 4.53
N ASP A 328 19.94 15.00 4.12
CA ASP A 328 21.34 15.41 4.30
C ASP A 328 21.62 16.73 3.56
N LEU A 329 21.13 16.88 2.32
CA LEU A 329 21.26 18.12 1.56
C LEU A 329 20.60 19.31 2.28
N ILE A 330 19.38 19.14 2.78
CA ILE A 330 18.68 20.18 3.53
C ILE A 330 19.45 20.56 4.79
N LEU A 331 19.91 19.58 5.57
CA LEU A 331 20.67 19.85 6.80
C LEU A 331 21.98 20.59 6.54
N LYS A 332 22.66 20.35 5.42
CA LYS A 332 23.87 21.07 5.00
C LYS A 332 23.60 22.47 4.46
N LEU A 333 22.40 22.70 3.91
CA LEU A 333 22.01 24.01 3.40
C LEU A 333 21.46 24.94 4.49
N CYS A 334 20.78 24.38 5.51
CA CYS A 334 20.12 25.13 6.56
C CYS A 334 21.09 25.63 7.63
N ASN A 335 21.16 26.95 7.83
CA ASN A 335 21.72 27.52 9.04
C ASN A 335 20.75 27.36 10.22
N LYS A 336 21.18 27.66 11.46
CA LYS A 336 20.36 27.47 12.67
C LYS A 336 19.02 28.22 12.61
N LYS A 337 18.99 29.44 12.09
CA LYS A 337 17.77 30.26 12.02
C LYS A 337 16.78 29.68 11.03
N VAL A 338 17.23 29.38 9.81
CA VAL A 338 16.41 28.74 8.76
C VAL A 338 15.93 27.36 9.24
N GLY A 339 16.80 26.54 9.84
CA GLY A 339 16.43 25.25 10.37
C GLY A 339 15.34 25.31 11.46
N SER A 340 15.35 26.32 12.33
CA SER A 340 14.29 26.52 13.33
C SER A 340 12.96 26.89 12.67
N ILE A 341 12.96 27.74 11.66
CA ILE A 341 11.75 28.13 10.91
C ILE A 341 11.18 26.92 10.17
N VAL A 342 12.02 26.16 9.46
CA VAL A 342 11.61 24.93 8.76
C VAL A 342 11.03 23.91 9.74
N CYS A 343 11.69 23.69 10.89
CA CYS A 343 11.21 22.80 11.93
C CYS A 343 9.82 23.21 12.44
N LEU A 344 9.61 24.48 12.75
CA LEU A 344 8.32 24.99 13.22
C LEU A 344 7.24 24.84 12.14
N GLY A 345 7.52 25.26 10.91
CA GLY A 345 6.59 25.15 9.78
C GLY A 345 6.18 23.71 9.50
N CYS A 346 7.14 22.80 9.44
CA CYS A 346 6.85 21.37 9.26
C CYS A 346 5.98 20.80 10.38
N ASN A 347 6.26 21.13 11.65
CA ASN A 347 5.44 20.64 12.76
C ASN A 347 4.02 21.20 12.75
N ILE A 348 3.83 22.46 12.37
CA ILE A 348 2.48 23.04 12.21
C ILE A 348 1.71 22.32 11.10
N ILE A 349 2.33 22.11 9.93
CA ILE A 349 1.71 21.41 8.81
C ILE A 349 1.36 19.96 9.23
N MET A 350 2.29 19.26 9.89
CA MET A 350 2.06 17.92 10.40
C MET A 350 0.89 17.85 11.37
N LEU A 351 0.77 18.80 12.28
CA LEU A 351 -0.33 18.86 13.24
C LEU A 351 -1.68 19.04 12.54
N ILE A 352 -1.75 19.96 11.57
CA ILE A 352 -2.98 20.20 10.78
C ILE A 352 -3.39 18.94 10.03
N ILE A 353 -2.44 18.33 9.30
CA ILE A 353 -2.71 17.11 8.54
C ILE A 353 -3.12 15.97 9.48
N TYR A 354 -2.42 15.80 10.62
CA TYR A 354 -2.77 14.78 11.59
C TYR A 354 -4.19 14.92 12.12
N ILE A 355 -4.63 16.15 12.46
CA ILE A 355 -6.00 16.40 12.93
C ILE A 355 -7.02 15.99 11.88
N ILE A 356 -6.78 16.35 10.61
CA ILE A 356 -7.67 15.98 9.49
C ILE A 356 -7.71 14.45 9.33
N VAL A 357 -6.56 13.80 9.27
CA VAL A 357 -6.45 12.33 9.11
C VAL A 357 -7.09 11.61 10.29
N PHE A 358 -6.83 12.06 11.51
CA PHE A 358 -7.44 11.50 12.71
C PHE A 358 -8.97 11.58 12.68
N HIS A 359 -9.52 12.75 12.29
CA HIS A 359 -10.97 12.94 12.19
C HIS A 359 -11.61 11.93 11.24
N TYR A 360 -11.06 11.78 10.04
CA TYR A 360 -11.58 10.82 9.06
C TYR A 360 -11.34 9.36 9.45
N SER A 361 -10.19 9.06 10.05
CA SER A 361 -9.92 7.71 10.59
C SER A 361 -10.91 7.33 11.69
N LEU A 362 -11.30 8.28 12.52
CA LEU A 362 -12.32 8.07 13.55
C LEU A 362 -13.71 7.82 12.94
N ILE A 363 -14.08 8.52 11.88
CA ILE A 363 -15.32 8.26 11.14
C ILE A 363 -15.29 6.85 10.56
N ASN A 364 -14.21 6.47 9.89
CA ASN A 364 -14.04 5.13 9.33
C ASN A 364 -14.09 4.04 10.39
N TYR A 365 -13.45 4.26 11.53
CA TYR A 365 -13.50 3.34 12.65
C TYR A 365 -14.93 3.13 13.15
N LYS A 366 -15.70 4.20 13.36
CA LYS A 366 -17.11 4.12 13.76
C LYS A 366 -17.96 3.39 12.72
N ASN A 367 -17.78 3.69 11.44
CA ASN A 367 -18.46 3.03 10.36
C ASN A 367 -18.15 1.52 10.33
N ASN A 368 -16.87 1.17 10.51
CA ASN A 368 -16.47 -0.23 10.58
C ASN A 368 -17.06 -0.95 11.79
N GLN A 369 -17.09 -0.31 12.97
CA GLN A 369 -17.73 -0.86 14.15
C GLN A 369 -19.23 -1.11 13.93
N TYR A 370 -19.92 -0.20 13.26
CA TYR A 370 -21.33 -0.37 12.86
C TYR A 370 -21.53 -1.60 11.95
N ILE A 371 -20.65 -1.77 10.95
CA ILE A 371 -20.66 -2.95 10.06
C ILE A 371 -20.42 -4.24 10.86
N VAL A 372 -19.39 -4.25 11.72
CA VAL A 372 -19.03 -5.43 12.53
C VAL A 372 -20.16 -5.80 13.50
N GLN A 373 -20.86 -4.83 14.09
CA GLN A 373 -22.01 -5.10 14.93
C GLN A 373 -23.15 -5.81 14.17
N GLN A 374 -23.43 -5.38 12.94
CA GLN A 374 -24.40 -6.06 12.09
C GLN A 374 -23.94 -7.47 11.70
N LEU A 375 -22.66 -7.64 11.35
CA LEU A 375 -22.08 -8.95 11.04
C LEU A 375 -22.19 -9.93 12.20
N LYS A 376 -21.99 -9.48 13.43
CA LYS A 376 -22.13 -10.29 14.65
C LYS A 376 -23.56 -10.69 14.97
N ASN A 377 -24.58 -9.98 14.46
CA ASN A 377 -25.97 -10.32 14.69
C ASN A 377 -26.41 -11.48 13.76
N PRO A 378 -26.70 -12.67 14.27
CA PRO A 378 -27.01 -13.84 13.43
C PRO A 378 -28.27 -13.67 12.57
N LYS A 379 -29.18 -12.78 12.94
CA LYS A 379 -30.43 -12.53 12.22
C LYS A 379 -30.30 -11.52 11.07
N VAL A 380 -29.18 -10.79 11.00
CA VAL A 380 -28.94 -9.78 9.96
C VAL A 380 -28.13 -10.39 8.82
N PHE A 381 -28.72 -10.44 7.64
CA PHE A 381 -28.07 -10.92 6.40
C PHE A 381 -27.74 -9.78 5.43
N ILE A 382 -28.36 -8.63 5.61
CA ILE A 382 -28.15 -7.42 4.82
C ILE A 382 -27.38 -6.44 5.70
N ILE A 383 -26.16 -6.15 5.32
CA ILE A 383 -25.27 -5.23 6.02
C ILE A 383 -25.37 -3.86 5.37
N GLU A 384 -25.84 -2.90 6.11
CA GLU A 384 -25.85 -1.52 5.68
C GLU A 384 -24.48 -0.88 5.89
N VAL A 385 -23.88 -0.36 4.81
CA VAL A 385 -22.58 0.31 4.85
C VAL A 385 -22.77 1.82 4.77
N PRO A 386 -22.39 2.56 5.82
CA PRO A 386 -22.40 4.00 5.79
C PRO A 386 -21.47 4.53 4.70
N GLN A 387 -21.93 5.51 3.94
CA GLN A 387 -21.13 6.16 2.89
C GLN A 387 -20.51 7.45 3.42
N ILE A 388 -19.26 7.70 3.07
CA ILE A 388 -18.62 8.97 3.35
C ILE A 388 -18.92 9.90 2.16
N LYS A 389 -19.33 11.12 2.46
CA LYS A 389 -19.58 12.12 1.41
C LYS A 389 -18.29 12.44 0.66
N PRO A 390 -18.32 12.53 -0.67
CA PRO A 390 -17.15 12.92 -1.43
C PRO A 390 -16.68 14.32 -1.01
N ILE A 391 -15.38 14.50 -0.96
CA ILE A 391 -14.74 15.77 -0.60
C ILE A 391 -14.52 16.56 -1.90
N ASN A 392 -15.15 17.73 -2.01
CA ASN A 392 -15.02 18.59 -3.18
C ASN A 392 -13.84 19.58 -3.08
N ASN A 393 -12.77 19.20 -2.39
CA ASN A 393 -11.60 20.04 -2.23
C ASN A 393 -10.34 19.27 -2.65
N VAL A 394 -9.63 19.77 -3.66
CA VAL A 394 -8.46 19.12 -4.26
C VAL A 394 -7.36 18.81 -3.25
N LEU A 395 -7.10 19.71 -2.29
CA LEU A 395 -6.08 19.49 -1.25
C LEU A 395 -6.53 18.44 -0.25
N LEU A 396 -7.79 18.49 0.18
CA LEU A 396 -8.35 17.48 1.09
C LEU A 396 -8.49 16.14 0.38
N GLU A 397 -8.84 16.11 -0.90
CA GLU A 397 -8.88 14.91 -1.72
C GLU A 397 -7.49 14.28 -1.81
N TYR A 398 -6.45 15.09 -2.03
CA TYR A 398 -5.06 14.63 -2.05
C TYR A 398 -4.63 14.04 -0.70
N ILE A 399 -4.91 14.73 0.40
CA ILE A 399 -4.61 14.23 1.76
C ILE A 399 -5.43 12.96 2.03
N PHE A 400 -6.69 12.97 1.64
CA PHE A 400 -7.60 11.86 1.81
C PHE A 400 -7.16 10.64 1.00
N ASP A 401 -6.78 10.81 -0.26
CA ASP A 401 -6.23 9.76 -1.13
C ASP A 401 -4.96 9.14 -0.54
N ASN A 402 -4.09 9.98 0.05
CA ASN A 402 -2.84 9.50 0.63
C ASN A 402 -3.02 8.72 1.94
N TYR A 403 -4.07 9.01 2.72
CA TYR A 403 -4.25 8.46 4.07
C TYR A 403 -5.49 7.60 4.27
N ILE A 404 -6.55 7.81 3.51
CA ILE A 404 -7.88 7.28 3.85
C ILE A 404 -8.62 6.69 2.63
N ARG A 405 -8.16 6.96 1.41
CA ARG A 405 -8.85 6.59 0.17
C ARG A 405 -9.25 5.13 0.16
N GLU A 406 -8.38 4.23 0.54
CA GLU A 406 -8.60 2.80 0.46
C GLU A 406 -9.65 2.24 1.43
N PRO A 407 -9.72 2.61 2.73
CA PRO A 407 -10.80 2.14 3.59
C PRO A 407 -12.19 2.56 3.13
N ILE A 408 -12.29 3.65 2.36
CA ILE A 408 -13.56 4.12 1.81
C ILE A 408 -13.89 3.43 0.52
N LYS A 409 -12.89 3.11 -0.26
CA LYS A 409 -13.00 2.45 -1.54
C LYS A 409 -13.07 0.93 -1.41
N PHE A 410 -12.30 0.33 -0.51
CA PHE A 410 -12.30 -1.11 -0.25
C PHE A 410 -13.38 -1.57 0.73
N GLY A 411 -14.38 -0.75 0.97
CA GLY A 411 -15.61 -1.31 1.47
C GLY A 411 -16.02 -2.44 0.52
N PRO A 412 -16.77 -3.44 1.00
CA PRO A 412 -17.25 -4.55 0.16
C PRO A 412 -17.96 -4.13 -1.13
N PHE A 413 -18.08 -2.84 -1.38
CA PHE A 413 -18.75 -2.19 -2.50
C PHE A 413 -17.86 -1.68 -3.61
N GLU A 414 -16.55 -1.69 -3.48
CA GLU A 414 -15.71 -1.12 -4.54
C GLU A 414 -15.56 -2.00 -5.75
N ASN A 415 -15.65 -3.27 -5.55
CA ASN A 415 -15.79 -4.17 -6.67
C ASN A 415 -17.28 -4.39 -6.90
N ALA A 416 -17.75 -4.17 -8.11
CA ALA A 416 -19.05 -4.63 -8.55
C ALA A 416 -19.30 -6.08 -8.11
N GLN A 417 -18.25 -6.85 -7.96
CA GLN A 417 -18.18 -8.17 -7.36
C GLN A 417 -18.46 -8.20 -5.84
N GLY A 418 -18.42 -7.09 -5.12
CA GLY A 418 -18.71 -7.05 -3.67
C GLY A 418 -20.13 -7.49 -3.30
N PHE A 419 -21.04 -7.40 -4.25
CA PHE A 419 -22.42 -7.91 -4.12
C PHE A 419 -22.57 -9.37 -4.51
N VAL A 420 -21.63 -9.92 -5.27
CA VAL A 420 -21.72 -11.30 -5.75
C VAL A 420 -21.27 -12.25 -4.66
N GLN A 421 -22.10 -13.22 -4.31
CA GLN A 421 -21.80 -14.22 -3.27
C GLN A 421 -20.55 -15.04 -3.53
N SER A 422 -20.05 -15.06 -4.77
CA SER A 422 -18.83 -15.73 -5.19
C SER A 422 -17.55 -14.95 -4.84
N ASN A 423 -17.63 -13.69 -4.42
CA ASN A 423 -16.46 -12.90 -4.05
C ASN A 423 -15.74 -13.51 -2.85
N ALA A 424 -14.42 -13.67 -2.95
CA ALA A 424 -13.58 -14.25 -1.91
C ALA A 424 -13.75 -13.55 -0.54
N HIS A 425 -13.84 -12.21 -0.53
CA HIS A 425 -14.04 -11.42 0.70
C HIS A 425 -15.39 -11.72 1.37
N VAL A 426 -16.47 -11.82 0.59
CA VAL A 426 -17.79 -12.16 1.12
C VAL A 426 -17.81 -13.58 1.64
N LYS A 427 -17.14 -14.54 0.97
CA LYS A 427 -16.97 -15.91 1.46
C LYS A 427 -16.21 -15.94 2.79
N CYS A 428 -15.10 -15.22 2.89
CA CYS A 428 -14.34 -15.09 4.14
C CYS A 428 -15.18 -14.52 5.27
N MET A 429 -15.94 -13.46 5.03
CA MET A 429 -16.85 -12.87 6.03
C MET A 429 -17.95 -13.82 6.46
N LYS A 430 -18.55 -14.57 5.52
CA LYS A 430 -19.54 -15.61 5.84
C LYS A 430 -18.97 -16.62 6.82
N ILE A 431 -17.77 -17.11 6.58
CA ILE A 431 -17.11 -18.10 7.43
C ILE A 431 -16.77 -17.48 8.80
N LEU A 432 -16.17 -16.31 8.86
CA LEU A 432 -15.78 -15.66 10.12
C LEU A 432 -16.96 -15.35 11.04
N TYR A 433 -18.11 -15.02 10.47
CA TYR A 433 -19.31 -14.63 11.21
C TYR A 433 -20.41 -15.70 11.22
N GLY A 434 -20.13 -16.91 10.71
CA GLY A 434 -21.11 -18.02 10.70
C GLY A 434 -22.38 -17.73 9.89
N LYS A 435 -22.26 -17.02 8.75
CA LYS A 435 -23.39 -16.59 7.93
C LYS A 435 -23.57 -17.49 6.71
N ASN A 436 -24.77 -17.96 6.46
CA ASN A 436 -25.11 -18.69 5.24
C ASN A 436 -25.32 -17.73 4.05
N LYS A 437 -25.92 -16.57 4.31
CA LYS A 437 -26.16 -15.50 3.33
C LYS A 437 -25.61 -14.19 3.87
N LEU A 438 -25.05 -13.35 3.01
CA LEU A 438 -24.51 -12.07 3.39
C LEU A 438 -24.52 -11.13 2.19
N TYR A 439 -25.16 -9.98 2.35
CA TYR A 439 -25.26 -8.93 1.35
C TYR A 439 -24.82 -7.62 1.95
N PHE A 440 -24.13 -6.83 1.18
CA PHE A 440 -23.71 -5.49 1.58
C PHE A 440 -24.42 -4.46 0.72
N ILE A 441 -25.05 -3.47 1.34
CA ILE A 441 -25.71 -2.38 0.64
C ILE A 441 -25.29 -1.03 1.24
N PRO A 442 -25.12 0.01 0.42
CA PRO A 442 -25.00 1.36 0.94
C PRO A 442 -26.26 1.76 1.72
N LYS A 443 -26.07 2.35 2.91
CA LYS A 443 -27.18 2.70 3.81
C LYS A 443 -28.26 3.55 3.15
N ASP A 444 -27.89 4.49 2.30
CA ASP A 444 -28.80 5.38 1.57
C ASP A 444 -29.52 4.70 0.38
N ILE A 445 -29.14 3.48 -0.01
CA ILE A 445 -29.92 2.68 -0.97
C ILE A 445 -31.17 2.12 -0.30
N THR A 446 -31.10 1.70 0.96
CA THR A 446 -32.29 1.31 1.72
C THR A 446 -33.28 2.46 1.80
N GLU A 447 -32.80 3.70 1.99
CA GLU A 447 -33.64 4.89 1.95
C GLU A 447 -34.26 5.13 0.56
N LEU A 448 -33.49 4.91 -0.52
CA LEU A 448 -33.97 5.01 -1.90
C LEU A 448 -35.00 3.95 -2.24
N ILE A 449 -34.83 2.71 -1.77
CA ILE A 449 -35.78 1.61 -1.96
C ILE A 449 -37.07 1.90 -1.19
N ASN A 450 -36.97 2.47 -0.01
CA ASN A 450 -38.12 2.82 0.83
C ASN A 450 -38.86 4.08 0.34
N ASN A 451 -38.16 4.97 -0.39
CA ASN A 451 -38.80 6.12 -1.03
C ASN A 451 -39.55 5.70 -2.31
N LYS A 452 -40.84 6.00 -2.38
CA LYS A 452 -41.79 5.62 -3.44
C LYS A 452 -41.42 5.98 -4.89
N SER A 453 -40.27 6.64 -5.13
CA SER A 453 -39.78 7.07 -6.44
C SER A 453 -39.36 5.93 -7.39
N LEU A 454 -39.20 4.71 -6.88
CA LEU A 454 -38.90 3.50 -7.68
C LEU A 454 -40.07 2.95 -8.50
N HIS A 455 -41.23 3.56 -8.39
CA HIS A 455 -42.45 2.99 -8.95
C HIS A 455 -42.69 3.25 -10.45
N ILE A 456 -41.89 4.14 -11.07
CA ILE A 456 -42.21 4.63 -12.42
C ILE A 456 -41.51 3.83 -13.53
N ASN A 457 -40.27 3.34 -13.36
CA ASN A 457 -39.44 2.78 -14.45
C ASN A 457 -38.80 1.42 -14.16
N ASN A 458 -39.25 0.61 -13.26
CA ASN A 458 -38.67 -0.70 -12.90
C ASN A 458 -37.22 -0.70 -12.44
N TYR A 459 -36.47 0.39 -12.59
CA TYR A 459 -35.06 0.51 -12.13
C TYR A 459 -34.74 1.94 -11.72
N VAL A 460 -33.72 2.07 -10.83
CA VAL A 460 -33.07 3.33 -10.50
C VAL A 460 -31.57 3.19 -10.72
N TYR A 461 -30.98 4.13 -11.41
CA TYR A 461 -29.55 4.25 -11.51
C TYR A 461 -29.04 5.38 -10.61
N ASN A 462 -28.19 5.03 -9.66
CA ASN A 462 -27.50 6.00 -8.82
C ASN A 462 -26.12 6.30 -9.40
N LYS A 463 -25.98 7.45 -10.08
CA LYS A 463 -24.75 7.88 -10.73
C LYS A 463 -23.56 8.06 -9.77
N ASN A 464 -23.84 8.46 -8.52
CA ASN A 464 -22.80 8.67 -7.53
C ASN A 464 -22.24 7.36 -6.96
N LYS A 465 -23.01 6.29 -7.05
CA LYS A 465 -22.67 4.97 -6.52
C LYS A 465 -22.45 3.92 -7.60
N GLU A 466 -22.67 4.31 -8.85
CA GLU A 466 -22.45 3.44 -10.00
C GLU A 466 -23.25 2.13 -9.92
N MET A 467 -24.47 2.23 -9.39
CA MET A 467 -25.33 1.09 -9.11
C MET A 467 -26.68 1.21 -9.78
N PHE A 468 -27.16 0.06 -10.26
CA PHE A 468 -28.52 -0.13 -10.75
C PHE A 468 -29.32 -0.91 -9.72
N ILE A 469 -30.51 -0.44 -9.39
CA ILE A 469 -31.47 -1.15 -8.55
C ILE A 469 -32.68 -1.42 -9.42
N ILE A 470 -32.92 -2.70 -9.70
CA ILE A 470 -33.98 -3.15 -10.59
C ILE A 470 -35.04 -3.87 -9.75
N ARG A 471 -36.28 -3.42 -9.81
CA ARG A 471 -37.40 -4.12 -9.18
C ARG A 471 -37.80 -5.30 -10.05
N ILE A 472 -37.80 -6.50 -9.48
CA ILE A 472 -38.20 -7.72 -10.19
C ILE A 472 -39.71 -7.98 -9.95
N LYS A 473 -40.44 -8.17 -11.05
CA LYS A 473 -41.78 -8.76 -11.03
C LYS A 473 -41.63 -10.26 -11.29
N TYR A 474 -42.23 -11.08 -10.45
CA TYR A 474 -42.42 -12.52 -10.70
C TYR A 474 -41.12 -13.35 -10.83
N ASP A 475 -40.17 -13.21 -9.92
CA ASP A 475 -38.96 -14.04 -9.86
C ASP A 475 -38.08 -14.09 -11.14
N CYS A 476 -38.36 -13.27 -12.13
CA CYS A 476 -37.54 -13.17 -13.34
C CYS A 476 -36.31 -12.30 -13.09
N ILE A 477 -35.14 -12.92 -12.88
CA ILE A 477 -33.86 -12.21 -12.83
C ILE A 477 -33.48 -11.83 -14.26
N PRO A 478 -33.13 -10.56 -14.56
CA PRO A 478 -32.68 -10.17 -15.89
C PRO A 478 -31.46 -11.00 -16.32
N GLN A 479 -31.36 -11.32 -17.60
CA GLN A 479 -30.18 -12.02 -18.15
C GLN A 479 -28.97 -11.09 -18.24
N SER A 480 -29.21 -9.85 -18.61
CA SER A 480 -28.18 -8.82 -18.65
C SER A 480 -28.74 -7.41 -18.52
N VAL A 481 -27.90 -6.47 -18.10
CA VAL A 481 -28.16 -5.03 -18.17
C VAL A 481 -27.19 -4.44 -19.19
N LYS A 482 -27.72 -4.02 -20.34
CA LYS A 482 -26.94 -3.39 -21.39
C LYS A 482 -26.90 -1.87 -21.19
N LEU A 483 -25.70 -1.34 -21.06
CA LEU A 483 -25.41 0.08 -20.97
C LEU A 483 -25.07 0.61 -22.36
N ILE A 484 -25.80 1.60 -22.85
CA ILE A 484 -25.45 2.35 -24.05
C ILE A 484 -24.67 3.59 -23.60
N LEU A 485 -23.48 3.78 -24.15
CA LEU A 485 -22.55 4.80 -23.72
C LEU A 485 -22.47 5.95 -24.73
N ASN A 486 -22.32 7.18 -24.24
CA ASN A 486 -21.98 8.29 -25.11
C ASN A 486 -20.58 8.04 -25.73
N LYS A 487 -20.44 8.31 -27.02
CA LYS A 487 -19.11 8.33 -27.65
C LYS A 487 -18.23 9.35 -26.96
N GLU A 488 -17.17 8.87 -26.34
CA GLU A 488 -16.10 9.72 -25.89
C GLU A 488 -15.12 9.87 -27.05
N ASP A 489 -14.82 11.10 -27.46
CA ASP A 489 -13.76 11.30 -28.43
C ASP A 489 -12.42 11.00 -27.74
N VAL A 490 -12.05 9.72 -27.81
CA VAL A 490 -10.82 9.19 -27.18
C VAL A 490 -9.59 10.00 -27.65
N ASN A 491 -9.66 10.64 -28.81
CA ASN A 491 -8.54 11.43 -29.35
C ASN A 491 -8.34 12.76 -28.63
N THR A 492 -9.37 13.28 -27.96
CA THR A 492 -9.27 14.51 -27.15
C THR A 492 -8.69 14.26 -25.76
N LEU A 493 -8.58 13.01 -25.34
CA LEU A 493 -8.05 12.67 -24.03
C LEU A 493 -6.50 12.73 -24.02
N PRO A 494 -5.87 13.09 -22.88
CA PRO A 494 -4.45 12.93 -22.69
C PRO A 494 -4.00 11.49 -22.98
N PHE A 495 -2.80 11.32 -23.53
CA PHE A 495 -2.27 10.02 -23.99
C PHE A 495 -2.47 8.87 -22.98
N TYR A 496 -2.18 9.11 -21.70
CA TYR A 496 -2.35 8.11 -20.64
C TYR A 496 -3.82 7.73 -20.38
N LYS A 497 -4.78 8.65 -20.62
CA LYS A 497 -6.21 8.34 -20.51
C LYS A 497 -6.74 7.60 -21.73
N ARG A 498 -6.15 7.82 -22.92
CA ARG A 498 -6.53 7.10 -24.15
C ARG A 498 -6.27 5.60 -24.05
N MET A 499 -5.16 5.22 -23.41
CA MET A 499 -4.81 3.79 -23.26
C MET A 499 -5.70 3.05 -22.25
N LEU A 500 -6.27 3.77 -21.29
CA LEU A 500 -7.16 3.23 -20.26
C LEU A 500 -8.65 3.43 -20.58
N ALA A 501 -8.96 4.14 -21.68
CA ALA A 501 -10.34 4.43 -22.04
C ALA A 501 -11.02 3.18 -22.62
N TYR A 502 -12.20 2.87 -22.08
CA TYR A 502 -13.07 1.87 -22.67
C TYR A 502 -13.58 2.37 -24.03
N LYS A 503 -13.28 1.64 -25.10
CA LYS A 503 -13.47 2.09 -26.48
C LYS A 503 -14.84 1.75 -27.07
N GLU A 504 -15.58 0.84 -26.45
CA GLU A 504 -16.86 0.39 -26.97
C GLU A 504 -17.99 1.36 -26.59
N ASP A 505 -19.02 1.37 -27.43
CA ASP A 505 -20.22 2.20 -27.23
C ASP A 505 -21.29 1.48 -26.39
N THR A 506 -21.05 0.23 -26.01
CA THR A 506 -21.95 -0.57 -25.18
C THR A 506 -21.18 -1.38 -24.16
N TYR A 507 -21.79 -1.60 -23.01
CA TYR A 507 -21.26 -2.47 -21.95
C TYR A 507 -22.39 -3.35 -21.43
N ASP A 508 -22.20 -4.67 -21.42
CA ASP A 508 -23.18 -5.63 -20.90
C ASP A 508 -22.75 -6.12 -19.51
N ILE A 509 -23.64 -5.96 -18.52
CA ILE A 509 -23.50 -6.53 -17.18
C ILE A 509 -24.26 -7.84 -17.17
N GLU A 510 -23.55 -8.97 -17.11
CA GLU A 510 -24.14 -10.30 -17.14
C GLU A 510 -24.78 -10.70 -15.80
N GLN A 511 -25.65 -11.70 -15.83
CA GLN A 511 -26.38 -12.21 -14.67
C GLN A 511 -25.49 -12.64 -13.50
N GLY A 512 -24.27 -13.11 -13.78
CA GLY A 512 -23.27 -13.48 -12.75
C GLY A 512 -22.80 -12.32 -11.86
N TYR A 513 -23.05 -11.07 -12.26
CA TYR A 513 -22.71 -9.84 -11.53
C TYR A 513 -23.94 -9.20 -10.83
N PHE A 514 -25.04 -9.90 -10.76
CA PHE A 514 -26.25 -9.43 -10.09
C PHE A 514 -26.38 -10.04 -8.70
N ASP A 515 -26.88 -9.25 -7.77
CA ASP A 515 -27.33 -9.72 -6.45
C ASP A 515 -28.84 -9.54 -6.30
N THR A 516 -29.46 -10.41 -5.55
CA THR A 516 -30.90 -10.32 -5.25
C THR A 516 -31.09 -9.89 -3.80
N LEU A 517 -31.89 -8.86 -3.62
CA LEU A 517 -32.21 -8.29 -2.32
C LEU A 517 -33.72 -8.32 -2.12
N VAL A 518 -34.20 -8.74 -0.94
CA VAL A 518 -35.60 -8.68 -0.55
C VAL A 518 -35.78 -7.61 0.52
N VAL A 519 -36.53 -6.56 0.20
CA VAL A 519 -36.89 -5.50 1.14
C VAL A 519 -38.40 -5.36 1.17
N ASN A 520 -39.00 -5.39 2.35
CA ASN A 520 -40.47 -5.27 2.54
C ASN A 520 -41.25 -6.25 1.65
N HIS A 521 -40.84 -7.52 1.60
CA HIS A 521 -41.43 -8.57 0.77
C HIS A 521 -41.37 -8.34 -0.75
N GLN A 522 -40.64 -7.32 -1.20
CA GLN A 522 -40.38 -7.04 -2.61
C GLN A 522 -38.95 -7.44 -2.97
N LYS A 523 -38.78 -8.14 -4.09
CA LYS A 523 -37.48 -8.59 -4.61
C LYS A 523 -36.87 -7.54 -5.54
N TYR A 524 -35.60 -7.28 -5.37
CA TYR A 524 -34.79 -6.36 -6.19
C TYR A 524 -33.55 -7.07 -6.69
N VAL A 525 -33.07 -6.70 -7.86
CA VAL A 525 -31.73 -7.03 -8.36
C VAL A 525 -30.87 -5.78 -8.27
N ILE A 526 -29.68 -5.96 -7.76
CA ILE A 526 -28.68 -4.91 -7.69
C ILE A 526 -27.53 -5.30 -8.63
N ALA A 527 -27.19 -4.41 -9.55
CA ALA A 527 -26.05 -4.55 -10.44
C ALA A 527 -25.14 -3.33 -10.28
N CYS A 528 -23.83 -3.57 -10.23
CA CYS A 528 -22.83 -2.50 -10.13
C CYS A 528 -22.17 -2.24 -11.48
N CYS A 529 -21.88 -0.98 -11.77
CA CYS A 529 -21.09 -0.61 -12.93
C CYS A 529 -19.60 -0.78 -12.59
N PRO A 530 -18.80 -1.52 -13.38
CA PRO A 530 -17.46 -1.94 -13.01
C PRO A 530 -16.41 -0.82 -12.99
N THR A 531 -16.68 0.31 -13.63
CA THR A 531 -15.71 1.42 -13.65
C THR A 531 -16.37 2.80 -13.68
N ARG A 532 -15.75 3.77 -12.99
CA ARG A 532 -16.17 5.18 -12.96
C ARG A 532 -16.22 5.83 -14.35
N ASN A 533 -15.35 5.39 -15.26
CA ASN A 533 -15.27 5.93 -16.61
C ASN A 533 -16.47 5.51 -17.46
N ILE A 534 -17.03 4.33 -17.24
CA ILE A 534 -18.24 3.84 -17.91
C ILE A 534 -19.46 4.57 -17.35
N SER A 535 -19.56 4.73 -16.03
CA SER A 535 -20.73 5.32 -15.38
C SER A 535 -21.00 6.76 -15.80
N ARG A 536 -19.95 7.54 -16.08
CA ARG A 536 -20.06 8.92 -16.56
C ARG A 536 -20.57 9.04 -17.99
N ARG A 537 -20.45 7.98 -18.76
CA ARG A 537 -20.80 7.91 -20.20
C ARG A 537 -22.17 7.33 -20.46
N ILE A 538 -22.85 6.81 -19.46
CA ILE A 538 -24.14 6.13 -19.64
C ILE A 538 -25.17 7.10 -20.25
N LYS A 539 -25.66 6.73 -21.43
CA LYS A 539 -26.71 7.45 -22.16
C LYS A 539 -28.06 6.79 -21.94
N GLU A 540 -28.09 5.46 -22.03
CA GLU A 540 -29.31 4.66 -21.97
C GLU A 540 -29.03 3.31 -21.32
N ILE A 541 -30.05 2.74 -20.70
CA ILE A 541 -29.99 1.46 -20.00
C ILE A 541 -31.10 0.56 -20.53
N THR A 542 -30.70 -0.60 -21.02
CA THR A 542 -31.67 -1.62 -21.50
C THR A 542 -31.53 -2.86 -20.62
N ILE A 543 -32.65 -3.33 -20.08
CA ILE A 543 -32.73 -4.55 -19.26
C ILE A 543 -33.23 -5.66 -20.17
N LYS A 544 -32.50 -6.77 -20.25
CA LYS A 544 -32.85 -7.94 -21.04
C LYS A 544 -33.23 -9.13 -20.16
#